data_c0679e65e8e5b973dfdecae31b189896
#
_entry.id   c0679e65e8e5b973dfdecae31b189896
#
_cell.length_a   1.000
_cell.length_b   1.000
_cell.length_c   1.000
_cell.angle_alpha   90.00
_cell.angle_beta   90.00
_cell.angle_gamma   90.00
#
_symmetry.space_group_name_H-M   'P 1'
#
loop_
_entity.id
_entity.type
_entity.pdbx_description
1 polymer ?
#
loop_
_entity_poly.entity_id
_entity_poly.type
_entity_poly.pdbx_seq_one_letter_code
_entity_poly.pdbx_strand_id
1 'polypeptide(L)'
;PILKKLECKMVSDIRSNCIVKDKVKHFSHFHCDRKYDCTTAILYMNTNNGYTLLGEKEKIKIKSEENTMLIFSSQTKHCAVSQTDTERRIVINFNYI
;
A
#
# COMPACT_ATOMS: atom_id res chain seq x y z
N PRO A 1 6.75 -4.34 -18.46
CA PRO A 1 6.48 -4.82 -17.11
C PRO A 1 6.64 -3.73 -16.05
N ILE A 2 5.85 -3.80 -15.01
CA ILE A 2 5.87 -2.84 -13.91
C ILE A 2 7.24 -2.72 -13.24
N LEU A 3 7.90 -3.83 -13.00
CA LEU A 3 9.21 -3.84 -12.33
C LEU A 3 10.28 -3.09 -13.14
N LYS A 4 10.21 -3.17 -14.45
CA LYS A 4 11.11 -2.43 -15.33
C LYS A 4 10.81 -0.93 -15.29
N LYS A 5 9.54 -0.54 -15.20
CA LYS A 5 9.14 0.86 -15.08
C LYS A 5 9.57 1.48 -13.75
N LEU A 6 9.73 0.67 -12.71
CA LEU A 6 10.23 1.10 -11.40
C LEU A 6 11.75 1.19 -11.32
N GLU A 7 12.46 0.88 -12.42
CA GLU A 7 13.93 0.83 -12.45
C GLU A 7 14.50 -0.07 -11.37
N CYS A 8 13.82 -1.18 -11.14
CA CYS A 8 14.13 -2.09 -10.06
C CYS A 8 15.35 -2.95 -10.40
N LYS A 9 16.33 -3.00 -9.50
CA LYS A 9 17.52 -3.87 -9.62
C LYS A 9 17.29 -5.22 -8.98
N MET A 10 16.56 -5.27 -7.87
CA MET A 10 16.30 -6.52 -7.16
C MET A 10 14.97 -6.40 -6.41
N VAL A 11 14.10 -7.37 -6.62
CA VAL A 11 12.83 -7.47 -5.89
C VAL A 11 13.04 -8.36 -4.68
N SER A 12 12.75 -7.84 -3.49
CA SER A 12 12.81 -8.64 -2.28
C SER A 12 11.48 -9.31 -1.95
N ASP A 13 10.36 -8.69 -2.36
CA ASP A 13 9.03 -9.23 -2.02
C ASP A 13 7.96 -8.64 -2.94
N ILE A 14 7.00 -9.49 -3.34
CA ILE A 14 5.78 -9.09 -4.03
C ILE A 14 4.63 -9.79 -3.33
N ARG A 15 3.64 -9.02 -2.88
CA ARG A 15 2.49 -9.58 -2.16
C ARG A 15 1.20 -8.91 -2.60
N SER A 16 0.20 -9.71 -2.94
CA SER A 16 -1.15 -9.19 -3.16
C SER A 16 -1.96 -9.33 -1.88
N ASN A 17 -2.73 -8.30 -1.56
CA ASN A 17 -3.62 -8.27 -0.41
C ASN A 17 -5.04 -8.02 -0.88
N CYS A 18 -5.97 -8.82 -0.39
CA CYS A 18 -7.40 -8.66 -0.65
C CYS A 18 -8.10 -8.46 0.69
N ILE A 19 -8.72 -7.30 0.86
CA ILE A 19 -9.44 -6.94 2.08
C ILE A 19 -10.94 -7.00 1.80
N VAL A 20 -11.66 -7.82 2.56
CA VAL A 20 -13.10 -7.99 2.42
C VAL A 20 -13.83 -6.85 3.12
N LYS A 21 -14.95 -6.45 2.54
CA LYS A 21 -15.80 -5.37 3.04
C LYS A 21 -16.29 -5.64 4.47
N ASP A 22 -16.29 -4.59 5.28
CA ASP A 22 -16.99 -4.58 6.57
C ASP A 22 -17.82 -3.30 6.66
N LYS A 23 -18.73 -3.25 7.62
CA LYS A 23 -19.60 -2.09 7.85
C LYS A 23 -18.84 -0.89 8.40
N VAL A 24 -17.75 -1.14 9.13
CA VAL A 24 -16.90 -0.10 9.73
C VAL A 24 -15.49 -0.20 9.18
N LYS A 25 -14.79 0.94 9.16
CA LYS A 25 -13.40 0.97 8.75
C LYS A 25 -12.51 0.37 9.83
N HIS A 26 -11.57 -0.46 9.41
CA HIS A 26 -10.55 -1.05 10.27
C HIS A 26 -9.19 -0.46 9.92
N PHE A 27 -8.41 -0.14 10.95
CA PHE A 27 -7.08 0.41 10.81
C PHE A 27 -6.06 -0.66 11.16
N SER A 28 -5.09 -0.87 10.29
CA SER A 28 -3.94 -1.71 10.64
C SER A 28 -3.02 -0.94 11.59
N HIS A 29 -2.05 -1.64 12.20
CA HIS A 29 -1.02 -0.96 12.96
C HIS A 29 -0.12 -0.14 12.05
N PHE A 30 0.37 0.99 12.54
CA PHE A 30 1.45 1.69 11.85
C PHE A 30 2.71 0.84 11.90
N HIS A 31 3.30 0.60 10.74
CA HIS A 31 4.45 -0.29 10.63
C HIS A 31 5.33 0.09 9.44
N CYS A 32 6.54 -0.45 9.43
CA CYS A 32 7.43 -0.45 8.28
C CYS A 32 7.43 -1.85 7.68
N ASP A 33 7.42 -1.95 6.36
CA ASP A 33 7.37 -3.25 5.68
C ASP A 33 8.64 -4.06 5.88
N ARG A 34 9.79 -3.38 5.98
CA ARG A 34 11.09 -4.03 6.10
C ARG A 34 11.96 -3.31 7.13
N LYS A 35 12.85 -4.07 7.77
CA LYS A 35 13.83 -3.51 8.71
C LYS A 35 15.01 -2.85 8.01
N TYR A 36 15.29 -3.27 6.79
CA TYR A 36 16.37 -2.69 5.98
C TYR A 36 15.81 -1.66 5.00
N ASP A 37 16.68 -0.77 4.55
CA ASP A 37 16.29 0.30 3.62
C ASP A 37 16.04 -0.26 2.21
N CYS A 38 14.85 -0.05 1.71
CA CYS A 38 14.47 -0.37 0.34
C CYS A 38 13.29 0.51 -0.07
N THR A 39 12.80 0.34 -1.27
CA THR A 39 11.62 1.07 -1.73
C THR A 39 10.38 0.18 -1.65
N THR A 40 9.30 0.74 -1.16
CA THR A 40 7.99 0.11 -1.14
C THR A 40 7.09 0.78 -2.17
N ALA A 41 6.41 -0.02 -2.97
CA ALA A 41 5.41 0.46 -3.92
C ALA A 41 4.10 -0.28 -3.69
N ILE A 42 3.00 0.44 -3.66
CA ILE A 42 1.65 -0.12 -3.53
C ILE A 42 0.85 0.23 -4.77
N LEU A 43 0.45 -0.78 -5.52
CA LEU A 43 -0.41 -0.62 -6.69
C LEU A 43 -1.86 -0.88 -6.26
N TYR A 44 -2.71 0.12 -6.42
CA TYR A 44 -4.14 0.00 -6.14
C TYR A 44 -4.84 -0.58 -7.36
N MET A 45 -5.48 -1.73 -7.19
CA MET A 45 -6.11 -2.47 -8.29
C MET A 45 -7.56 -2.07 -8.54
N ASN A 46 -8.22 -1.46 -7.56
CA ASN A 46 -9.60 -0.98 -7.70
C ASN A 46 -9.84 0.27 -6.87
N THR A 47 -10.82 1.06 -7.30
CA THR A 47 -11.21 2.28 -6.59
C THR A 47 -12.18 1.94 -5.45
N ASN A 48 -11.91 2.46 -4.27
CA ASN A 48 -12.76 2.28 -3.10
C ASN A 48 -12.51 3.40 -2.07
N ASN A 49 -13.29 3.44 -0.99
CA ASN A 49 -13.10 4.45 0.05
C ASN A 49 -12.08 4.06 1.12
N GLY A 50 -11.40 2.94 0.96
CA GLY A 50 -10.24 2.62 1.76
C GLY A 50 -9.06 3.51 1.39
N TYR A 51 -8.06 3.58 2.23
CA TYR A 51 -6.91 4.44 1.98
C TYR A 51 -5.68 3.95 2.76
N THR A 52 -4.55 4.56 2.44
CA THR A 52 -3.28 4.36 3.14
C THR A 52 -2.93 5.66 3.86
N LEU A 53 -2.53 5.56 5.12
CA LEU A 53 -1.97 6.69 5.86
C LEU A 53 -0.46 6.55 5.89
N LEU A 54 0.25 7.59 5.44
CA LEU A 54 1.71 7.65 5.46
C LEU A 54 2.17 8.62 6.52
N GLY A 55 3.20 8.22 7.27
CA GLY A 55 3.83 9.04 8.28
C GLY A 55 3.18 8.88 9.65
N GLU A 56 3.98 9.08 10.69
CA GLU A 56 3.56 8.89 12.07
C GLU A 56 3.03 10.17 12.69
N LYS A 57 3.70 11.30 12.44
CA LYS A 57 3.33 12.60 12.99
C LYS A 57 2.42 13.39 12.09
N GLU A 58 2.84 13.60 10.84
CA GLU A 58 2.04 14.25 9.81
C GLU A 58 1.55 13.17 8.87
N LYS A 59 0.32 12.72 9.08
CA LYS A 59 -0.27 11.63 8.31
C LYS A 59 -0.82 12.13 6.99
N ILE A 60 -0.30 11.56 5.90
CA ILE A 60 -0.79 11.84 4.54
C ILE A 60 -1.76 10.74 4.15
N LYS A 61 -2.97 11.13 3.76
CA LYS A 61 -4.01 10.20 3.31
C LYS A 61 -3.91 9.98 1.82
N ILE A 62 -3.69 8.73 1.40
CA ILE A 62 -3.63 8.33 0.00
C ILE A 62 -4.85 7.49 -0.31
N LYS A 63 -5.73 7.99 -1.18
CA LYS A 63 -6.95 7.29 -1.58
C LYS A 63 -6.62 6.08 -2.46
N SER A 64 -7.43 5.03 -2.32
CA SER A 64 -7.33 3.85 -3.19
C SER A 64 -8.03 4.15 -4.52
N GLU A 65 -7.25 4.49 -5.54
CA GLU A 65 -7.75 4.75 -6.90
C GLU A 65 -7.15 3.72 -7.85
N GLU A 66 -8.00 3.12 -8.68
CA GLU A 66 -7.59 2.12 -9.66
C GLU A 66 -6.43 2.61 -10.51
N ASN A 67 -5.48 1.74 -10.77
CA ASN A 67 -4.31 2.02 -11.61
C ASN A 67 -3.34 3.08 -11.05
N THR A 68 -3.40 3.35 -9.77
CA THR A 68 -2.54 4.32 -9.10
C THR A 68 -1.50 3.58 -8.28
N MET A 69 -0.26 4.04 -8.32
CA MET A 69 0.84 3.47 -7.56
C MET A 69 1.41 4.50 -6.58
N LEU A 70 1.52 4.10 -5.33
CA LEU A 70 2.16 4.87 -4.27
C LEU A 70 3.56 4.30 -4.03
N ILE A 71 4.58 5.15 -4.09
CA ILE A 71 5.98 4.76 -3.92
C ILE A 71 6.58 5.54 -2.76
N PHE A 72 7.20 4.84 -1.81
CA PHE A 72 7.81 5.46 -0.65
C PHE A 72 8.93 4.59 -0.08
N SER A 73 9.75 5.16 0.81
CA SER A 73 10.79 4.41 1.51
C SER A 73 10.16 3.37 2.44
N SER A 74 10.71 2.15 2.45
CA SER A 74 10.25 1.08 3.36
C SER A 74 10.35 1.47 4.84
N GLN A 75 11.14 2.49 5.16
CA GLN A 75 11.30 2.97 6.54
C GLN A 75 10.21 3.96 6.94
N THR A 76 9.33 4.36 6.03
CA THR A 76 8.19 5.21 6.33
C THR A 76 7.10 4.39 6.99
N LYS A 77 6.70 4.78 8.19
CA LYS A 77 5.58 4.12 8.87
C LYS A 77 4.28 4.43 8.14
N HIS A 78 3.46 3.42 7.97
CA HIS A 78 2.20 3.52 7.27
C HIS A 78 1.18 2.54 7.84
N CYS A 79 -0.09 2.81 7.57
CA CYS A 79 -1.15 1.87 7.90
C CYS A 79 -2.18 1.85 6.78
N ALA A 80 -2.85 0.71 6.65
CA ALA A 80 -3.96 0.54 5.73
C ALA A 80 -5.28 0.73 6.47
N VAL A 81 -6.21 1.42 5.82
CA VAL A 81 -7.57 1.62 6.32
C VAL A 81 -8.53 0.96 5.37
N SER A 82 -9.32 0.02 5.87
CA SER A 82 -10.22 -0.79 5.06
C SER A 82 -11.36 0.02 4.46
N GLN A 83 -11.96 -0.54 3.40
CA GLN A 83 -13.10 0.06 2.72
C GLN A 83 -14.44 -0.40 3.31
N THR A 84 -15.48 0.39 3.05
CA THR A 84 -16.86 0.04 3.42
C THR A 84 -17.80 0.07 2.22
N ASP A 85 -17.34 0.54 1.06
CA ASP A 85 -18.17 0.79 -0.13
C ASP A 85 -18.03 -0.27 -1.23
N THR A 86 -17.01 -1.14 -1.17
CA THR A 86 -16.79 -2.20 -2.16
C THR A 86 -16.57 -3.53 -1.49
N GLU A 87 -16.95 -4.62 -2.14
CA GLU A 87 -16.80 -5.98 -1.58
C GLU A 87 -15.34 -6.31 -1.26
N ARG A 88 -14.40 -5.83 -2.09
CA ARG A 88 -12.98 -6.12 -1.95
C ARG A 88 -12.14 -4.91 -2.24
N ARG A 89 -11.07 -4.79 -1.47
CA ARG A 89 -9.99 -3.83 -1.72
C ARG A 89 -8.76 -4.65 -2.05
N ILE A 90 -8.25 -4.49 -3.27
CA ILE A 90 -7.14 -5.28 -3.77
C ILE A 90 -5.95 -4.37 -4.03
N VAL A 91 -4.82 -4.69 -3.43
CA VAL A 91 -3.55 -3.98 -3.62
C VAL A 91 -2.43 -4.98 -3.86
N ILE A 92 -1.41 -4.55 -4.58
CA ILE A 92 -0.18 -5.33 -4.76
C ILE A 92 0.97 -4.53 -4.17
N ASN A 93 1.67 -5.12 -3.22
CA ASN A 93 2.82 -4.51 -2.56
C ASN A 93 4.10 -5.05 -3.16
N PHE A 94 5.02 -4.14 -3.49
CA PHE A 94 6.35 -4.46 -3.97
C PHE A 94 7.37 -3.88 -3.00
N ASN A 95 8.38 -4.67 -2.61
CA ASN A 95 9.55 -4.16 -1.91
C ASN A 95 10.76 -4.48 -2.79
N TYR A 96 11.54 -3.46 -3.13
CA TYR A 96 12.64 -3.61 -4.08
C TYR A 96 13.79 -2.63 -3.81
N ILE A 97 14.90 -2.96 -4.38
CA ILE A 97 16.11 -2.13 -4.35
C ILE A 97 16.40 -1.60 -5.75
#